data_dc326995509c4006d5b2e3c65f584f45
#
_entry.id   dc326995509c4006d5b2e3c65f584f45
#
_cell.length_a   1.000
_cell.length_b   1.000
_cell.length_c   1.000
_cell.angle_alpha   90.00
_cell.angle_beta   90.00
_cell.angle_gamma   90.00
#
_symmetry.space_group_name_H-M   'P 1'
#
loop_
_entity.id
_entity.type
_entity.pdbx_description
1 polymer ?
#
loop_
_entity_poly.entity_id
_entity_poly.type
_entity_poly.pdbx_seq_one_letter_code
_entity_poly.pdbx_strand_id
1 'polypeptide(L)'
;LCLISILNASALHNKIADIIGYNEYNKNKNIITVLFQDENKFLAGGELNVVAVLEELRKNGLLKLRFVDPQDFTLEFRTNDLSLNSVYIIKSVLNSMGYQYYFIQNIEKNSKENFLKISIVLNTEYKVDPILLSRELNKNQVRILDITKKDNEAWIYKIDMKNAMASDALFVATDEKISLPKPLKPYLIQIDRASEINIASKKLDNWFPYIVFYDDKLNPLYVIEKQDTFSGIKSAVPAGTKYIQIGDLYNLVNIKRGLTLVIKG
;
A
#
# COMPACT_ATOMS: atom_id res chain seq x y z
N LEU A 1 30.33 -17.88 16.00
CA LEU A 1 30.23 -16.51 15.46
C LEU A 1 30.77 -16.42 14.01
N CYS A 2 31.93 -17.01 13.67
CA CYS A 2 32.50 -16.93 12.30
C CYS A 2 31.66 -17.62 11.20
N LEU A 3 30.93 -18.69 11.48
CA LEU A 3 30.14 -19.41 10.46
C LEU A 3 28.88 -18.63 10.03
N ILE A 4 28.26 -17.88 10.93
CA ILE A 4 27.07 -17.06 10.64
C ILE A 4 27.44 -15.86 9.79
N SER A 5 28.61 -15.25 10.01
CA SER A 5 29.08 -14.09 9.22
C SER A 5 29.40 -14.47 7.76
N ILE A 6 29.99 -15.64 7.53
CA ILE A 6 30.32 -16.10 6.17
C ILE A 6 29.06 -16.43 5.36
N LEU A 7 28.03 -16.99 5.99
CA LEU A 7 26.74 -17.25 5.34
C LEU A 7 26.02 -15.94 4.95
N ASN A 8 26.08 -14.93 5.80
CA ASN A 8 25.48 -13.62 5.54
C ASN A 8 26.18 -12.86 4.42
N ALA A 9 27.52 -12.89 4.37
CA ALA A 9 28.32 -12.32 3.29
C ALA A 9 27.92 -12.87 1.92
N SER A 10 27.83 -14.19 1.84
CA SER A 10 27.41 -14.88 0.62
C SER A 10 25.97 -14.50 0.21
N ALA A 11 25.05 -14.42 1.18
CA ALA A 11 23.65 -14.04 0.93
C ALA A 11 23.51 -12.58 0.44
N LEU A 12 24.23 -11.63 1.05
CA LEU A 12 24.27 -10.23 0.65
C LEU A 12 24.77 -10.05 -0.78
N HIS A 13 25.95 -10.63 -1.09
CA HIS A 13 26.53 -10.52 -2.42
C HIS A 13 25.68 -11.22 -3.50
N ASN A 14 25.08 -12.35 -3.20
CA ASN A 14 24.13 -13.01 -4.10
C ASN A 14 22.90 -12.12 -4.35
N LYS A 15 22.34 -11.53 -3.31
CA LYS A 15 21.21 -10.61 -3.45
C LYS A 15 21.56 -9.39 -4.31
N ILE A 16 22.74 -8.80 -4.14
CA ILE A 16 23.21 -7.70 -4.98
C ILE A 16 23.29 -8.15 -6.45
N ALA A 17 23.90 -9.31 -6.72
CA ALA A 17 24.01 -9.84 -8.07
C ALA A 17 22.64 -10.14 -8.71
N ASP A 18 21.68 -10.64 -7.94
CA ASP A 18 20.30 -10.85 -8.40
C ASP A 18 19.61 -9.53 -8.78
N ILE A 19 19.83 -8.46 -8.01
CA ILE A 19 19.22 -7.15 -8.25
C ILE A 19 19.82 -6.44 -9.45
N ILE A 20 21.14 -6.30 -9.54
CA ILE A 20 21.79 -5.54 -10.61
C ILE A 20 22.13 -6.39 -11.83
N GLY A 21 22.10 -7.72 -11.70
CA GLY A 21 22.50 -8.70 -12.69
C GLY A 21 23.98 -9.09 -12.56
N TYR A 22 24.29 -10.35 -12.82
CA TYR A 22 25.64 -10.92 -12.65
C TYR A 22 26.72 -10.20 -13.48
N ASN A 23 26.40 -9.74 -14.68
CA ASN A 23 27.35 -9.00 -15.52
C ASN A 23 27.74 -7.66 -14.89
N GLU A 24 26.77 -6.88 -14.43
CA GLU A 24 27.01 -5.59 -13.76
C GLU A 24 27.69 -5.81 -12.40
N TYR A 25 27.32 -6.86 -11.66
CA TYR A 25 27.99 -7.24 -10.42
C TYR A 25 29.48 -7.52 -10.64
N ASN A 26 29.84 -8.38 -11.61
CA ASN A 26 31.22 -8.74 -11.88
C ASN A 26 32.05 -7.53 -12.36
N LYS A 27 31.46 -6.69 -13.20
CA LYS A 27 32.09 -5.46 -13.69
C LYS A 27 32.42 -4.47 -12.57
N ASN A 28 31.56 -4.41 -11.54
CA ASN A 28 31.68 -3.47 -10.43
C ASN A 28 32.12 -4.14 -9.12
N LYS A 29 32.65 -5.36 -9.17
CA LYS A 29 32.93 -6.20 -8.00
C LYS A 29 33.77 -5.49 -6.93
N ASN A 30 34.83 -4.77 -7.34
CA ASN A 30 35.73 -4.08 -6.41
C ASN A 30 35.01 -2.97 -5.64
N ILE A 31 34.17 -2.16 -6.32
CA ILE A 31 33.38 -1.11 -5.69
C ILE A 31 32.34 -1.74 -4.75
N ILE A 32 31.63 -2.78 -5.18
CA ILE A 32 30.63 -3.48 -4.37
C ILE A 32 31.26 -4.05 -3.10
N THR A 33 32.45 -4.67 -3.19
CA THR A 33 33.15 -5.19 -2.01
C THR A 33 33.44 -4.09 -0.98
N VAL A 34 33.84 -2.90 -1.43
CA VAL A 34 34.10 -1.75 -0.54
C VAL A 34 32.82 -1.19 0.07
N LEU A 35 31.77 -1.01 -0.74
CA LEU A 35 30.50 -0.44 -0.29
C LEU A 35 29.81 -1.33 0.75
N PHE A 36 29.91 -2.63 0.61
CA PHE A 36 29.23 -3.62 1.42
C PHE A 36 30.16 -4.35 2.40
N GLN A 37 31.33 -3.80 2.72
CA GLN A 37 32.30 -4.40 3.65
C GLN A 37 31.78 -4.54 5.09
N ASP A 38 30.90 -3.62 5.54
CA ASP A 38 30.24 -3.68 6.83
C ASP A 38 28.82 -4.22 6.66
N GLU A 39 28.72 -5.55 6.61
CA GLU A 39 27.46 -6.27 6.35
C GLU A 39 26.38 -6.00 7.38
N ASN A 40 26.76 -5.67 8.63
CA ASN A 40 25.81 -5.40 9.72
C ASN A 40 24.89 -4.21 9.40
N LYS A 41 25.33 -3.25 8.58
CA LYS A 41 24.51 -2.13 8.12
C LYS A 41 23.31 -2.54 7.26
N PHE A 42 23.41 -3.71 6.67
CA PHE A 42 22.39 -4.26 5.76
C PHE A 42 21.56 -5.36 6.41
N LEU A 43 21.62 -5.51 7.73
CA LEU A 43 20.80 -6.42 8.49
C LEU A 43 19.77 -5.67 9.34
N ALA A 44 18.58 -6.24 9.48
CA ALA A 44 17.54 -5.80 10.39
C ALA A 44 16.96 -7.02 11.10
N GLY A 45 17.13 -7.08 12.43
CA GLY A 45 16.68 -8.24 13.21
C GLY A 45 17.37 -9.55 12.84
N GLY A 46 18.60 -9.50 12.30
CA GLY A 46 19.37 -10.67 11.85
C GLY A 46 19.05 -11.14 10.42
N GLU A 47 18.10 -10.52 9.76
CA GLU A 47 17.74 -10.78 8.36
C GLU A 47 18.24 -9.66 7.43
N LEU A 48 18.44 -9.98 6.15
CA LEU A 48 18.90 -9.02 5.16
C LEU A 48 17.85 -7.92 4.92
N ASN A 49 18.24 -6.67 5.14
CA ASN A 49 17.44 -5.51 4.79
C ASN A 49 17.66 -5.13 3.31
N VAL A 50 16.86 -5.74 2.44
CA VAL A 50 16.97 -5.53 0.99
C VAL A 50 16.79 -4.06 0.59
N VAL A 51 16.01 -3.28 1.31
CA VAL A 51 15.80 -1.85 1.02
C VAL A 51 17.08 -1.06 1.29
N ALA A 52 17.79 -1.33 2.38
CA ALA A 52 19.09 -0.71 2.67
C ALA A 52 20.14 -1.05 1.59
N VAL A 53 20.12 -2.30 1.09
CA VAL A 53 20.97 -2.70 -0.04
C VAL A 53 20.68 -1.88 -1.29
N LEU A 54 19.40 -1.71 -1.63
CA LEU A 54 18.96 -0.91 -2.78
C LEU A 54 19.32 0.57 -2.64
N GLU A 55 19.18 1.13 -1.44
CA GLU A 55 19.56 2.53 -1.15
C GLU A 55 21.07 2.74 -1.41
N GLU A 56 21.92 1.83 -0.96
CA GLU A 56 23.36 1.92 -1.17
C GLU A 56 23.72 1.76 -2.66
N LEU A 57 23.10 0.78 -3.35
CA LEU A 57 23.29 0.59 -4.80
C LEU A 57 22.85 1.83 -5.58
N ARG A 58 21.71 2.44 -5.24
CA ARG A 58 21.19 3.65 -5.89
C ARG A 58 22.11 4.84 -5.67
N LYS A 59 22.54 5.07 -4.42
CA LYS A 59 23.43 6.17 -4.04
C LYS A 59 24.73 6.16 -4.84
N ASN A 60 25.20 4.96 -5.22
CA ASN A 60 26.44 4.77 -5.97
C ASN A 60 26.21 4.53 -7.48
N GLY A 61 25.01 4.77 -7.99
CA GLY A 61 24.68 4.68 -9.43
C GLY A 61 24.64 3.25 -9.99
N LEU A 62 24.62 2.23 -9.11
CA LEU A 62 24.60 0.82 -9.50
C LEU A 62 23.20 0.28 -9.75
N LEU A 63 22.16 0.96 -9.24
CA LEU A 63 20.76 0.60 -9.45
C LEU A 63 20.19 1.33 -10.66
N LYS A 64 20.02 0.62 -11.77
CA LYS A 64 19.48 1.16 -13.02
C LYS A 64 17.96 0.90 -13.09
N LEU A 65 17.18 1.97 -13.01
CA LEU A 65 15.71 1.89 -13.05
C LEU A 65 15.10 2.31 -14.39
N ARG A 66 15.87 2.96 -15.29
CA ARG A 66 15.37 3.40 -16.59
C ARG A 66 15.42 2.25 -17.60
N PHE A 67 14.37 2.13 -18.39
CA PHE A 67 14.34 1.30 -19.59
C PHE A 67 14.93 2.06 -20.79
N VAL A 68 15.30 1.34 -21.83
CA VAL A 68 15.74 1.96 -23.09
C VAL A 68 14.55 2.63 -23.77
N ASP A 69 13.44 1.90 -23.85
CA ASP A 69 12.16 2.34 -24.41
C ASP A 69 11.05 2.04 -23.41
N PRO A 70 9.90 2.76 -23.48
CA PRO A 70 8.71 2.42 -22.67
C PRO A 70 8.29 0.98 -22.92
N GLN A 71 8.04 0.24 -21.84
CA GLN A 71 7.62 -1.15 -21.92
C GLN A 71 6.73 -1.54 -20.74
N ASP A 72 6.09 -2.69 -20.85
CA ASP A 72 5.32 -3.26 -19.77
C ASP A 72 6.25 -3.73 -18.65
N PHE A 73 5.92 -3.32 -17.43
CA PHE A 73 6.63 -3.68 -16.22
C PHE A 73 5.66 -4.26 -15.21
N THR A 74 5.95 -5.46 -14.73
CA THR A 74 5.10 -6.17 -13.77
C THR A 74 5.62 -6.01 -12.35
N LEU A 75 4.74 -5.57 -11.47
CA LEU A 75 4.91 -5.64 -10.02
C LEU A 75 4.10 -6.81 -9.50
N GLU A 76 4.75 -7.77 -8.89
CA GLU A 76 4.09 -8.87 -8.20
C GLU A 76 4.28 -8.70 -6.68
N PHE A 77 3.19 -8.53 -5.93
CA PHE A 77 3.21 -8.48 -4.48
C PHE A 77 2.79 -9.82 -3.91
N ARG A 78 3.56 -10.33 -2.95
CA ARG A 78 3.29 -11.57 -2.21
C ARG A 78 3.21 -11.30 -0.73
N THR A 79 2.11 -11.75 -0.11
CA THR A 79 1.87 -11.60 1.33
C THR A 79 1.11 -12.78 1.89
N ASN A 80 1.23 -12.99 3.21
CA ASN A 80 0.43 -13.96 3.95
C ASN A 80 -0.90 -13.36 4.46
N ASP A 81 -1.15 -12.08 4.23
CA ASP A 81 -2.42 -11.44 4.55
C ASP A 81 -3.40 -11.61 3.39
N LEU A 82 -4.48 -12.36 3.63
CA LEU A 82 -5.51 -12.68 2.65
C LEU A 82 -6.64 -11.64 2.62
N SER A 83 -6.51 -10.53 3.34
CA SER A 83 -7.55 -9.49 3.46
C SER A 83 -7.67 -8.61 2.21
N LEU A 84 -8.82 -7.99 2.03
CA LEU A 84 -9.03 -6.98 0.99
C LEU A 84 -8.23 -5.71 1.27
N ASN A 85 -7.83 -5.48 2.52
CA ASN A 85 -6.96 -4.38 2.93
C ASN A 85 -5.63 -4.41 2.16
N SER A 86 -5.08 -5.60 1.89
CA SER A 86 -3.85 -5.76 1.10
C SER A 86 -3.97 -5.14 -0.30
N VAL A 87 -5.08 -5.42 -0.98
CA VAL A 87 -5.35 -4.86 -2.32
C VAL A 87 -5.57 -3.35 -2.24
N TYR A 88 -6.33 -2.89 -1.25
CA TYR A 88 -6.59 -1.46 -1.05
C TYR A 88 -5.29 -0.68 -0.81
N ILE A 89 -4.44 -1.13 0.11
CA ILE A 89 -3.19 -0.45 0.45
C ILE A 89 -2.25 -0.40 -0.76
N ILE A 90 -2.06 -1.50 -1.49
CA ILE A 90 -1.19 -1.51 -2.68
C ILE A 90 -1.69 -0.51 -3.72
N LYS A 91 -2.99 -0.45 -3.98
CA LYS A 91 -3.59 0.55 -4.88
C LYS A 91 -3.39 1.97 -4.39
N SER A 92 -3.63 2.23 -3.10
CA SER A 92 -3.45 3.55 -2.50
C SER A 92 -2.00 4.02 -2.59
N VAL A 93 -1.04 3.11 -2.33
CA VAL A 93 0.40 3.38 -2.45
C VAL A 93 0.80 3.72 -3.87
N LEU A 94 0.38 2.94 -4.86
CA LEU A 94 0.69 3.22 -6.27
C LEU A 94 0.11 4.57 -6.71
N ASN A 95 -1.12 4.87 -6.31
CA ASN A 95 -1.76 6.16 -6.61
C ASN A 95 -1.01 7.33 -5.94
N SER A 96 -0.54 7.18 -4.70
CA SER A 96 0.25 8.21 -4.00
C SER A 96 1.60 8.47 -4.66
N MET A 97 2.17 7.45 -5.30
CA MET A 97 3.39 7.56 -6.12
C MET A 97 3.16 8.16 -7.51
N GLY A 98 1.90 8.49 -7.86
CA GLY A 98 1.53 9.06 -9.15
C GLY A 98 1.19 8.04 -10.24
N TYR A 99 1.21 6.76 -9.94
CA TYR A 99 0.77 5.72 -10.88
C TYR A 99 -0.75 5.65 -10.89
N GLN A 100 -1.39 6.33 -11.83
CA GLN A 100 -2.85 6.39 -11.97
C GLN A 100 -3.38 5.37 -13.00
N TYR A 101 -2.53 4.97 -13.95
CA TYR A 101 -2.85 4.06 -15.03
C TYR A 101 -2.04 2.78 -14.88
N TYR A 102 -2.68 1.73 -14.41
CA TYR A 102 -2.12 0.38 -14.30
C TYR A 102 -3.23 -0.65 -14.43
N PHE A 103 -2.85 -1.85 -14.77
CA PHE A 103 -3.76 -2.97 -14.93
C PHE A 103 -3.47 -4.03 -13.85
N ILE A 104 -4.50 -4.40 -13.08
CA ILE A 104 -4.41 -5.55 -12.19
C ILE A 104 -4.63 -6.80 -13.04
N GLN A 105 -3.55 -7.48 -13.35
CA GLN A 105 -3.57 -8.65 -14.23
C GLN A 105 -4.11 -9.89 -13.52
N ASN A 106 -3.76 -10.08 -12.25
CA ASN A 106 -4.16 -11.24 -11.47
C ASN A 106 -4.19 -10.95 -9.97
N ILE A 107 -5.18 -11.53 -9.29
CA ILE A 107 -5.22 -11.66 -7.82
C ILE A 107 -5.45 -13.14 -7.53
N GLU A 108 -4.45 -13.80 -6.97
CA GLU A 108 -4.49 -15.21 -6.62
C GLU A 108 -4.46 -15.35 -5.09
N LYS A 109 -5.50 -15.98 -4.56
CA LYS A 109 -5.65 -16.26 -3.13
C LYS A 109 -5.62 -17.76 -2.90
N ASN A 110 -4.67 -18.23 -2.09
CA ASN A 110 -4.59 -19.61 -1.66
C ASN A 110 -4.73 -19.69 -0.14
N SER A 111 -5.93 -20.02 0.32
CA SER A 111 -6.22 -20.11 1.76
C SER A 111 -5.56 -21.32 2.44
N LYS A 112 -5.17 -22.37 1.70
CA LYS A 112 -4.48 -23.53 2.26
C LYS A 112 -3.02 -23.23 2.58
N GLU A 113 -2.37 -22.44 1.73
CA GLU A 113 -0.97 -22.03 1.88
C GLU A 113 -0.83 -20.66 2.55
N ASN A 114 -1.95 -20.05 2.95
CA ASN A 114 -2.00 -18.71 3.52
C ASN A 114 -1.22 -17.68 2.67
N PHE A 115 -1.61 -17.58 1.40
CA PHE A 115 -0.85 -16.84 0.40
C PHE A 115 -1.79 -15.99 -0.46
N LEU A 116 -1.43 -14.72 -0.63
CA LEU A 116 -2.05 -13.77 -1.57
C LEU A 116 -0.97 -13.24 -2.51
N LYS A 117 -1.23 -13.32 -3.81
CA LYS A 117 -0.42 -12.74 -4.88
C LYS A 117 -1.25 -11.73 -5.66
N ILE A 118 -0.70 -10.55 -5.85
CA ILE A 118 -1.30 -9.48 -6.64
C ILE A 118 -0.30 -9.07 -7.71
N SER A 119 -0.69 -9.23 -8.98
CA SER A 119 0.15 -8.88 -10.15
C SER A 119 -0.42 -7.64 -10.84
N ILE A 120 0.39 -6.62 -10.98
CA ILE A 120 0.04 -5.32 -11.55
C ILE A 120 1.00 -5.01 -12.68
N VAL A 121 0.46 -4.61 -13.84
CA VAL A 121 1.23 -4.22 -15.02
C VAL A 121 1.10 -2.71 -15.26
N LEU A 122 2.23 -2.08 -15.52
CA LEU A 122 2.36 -0.66 -15.88
C LEU A 122 3.12 -0.56 -17.20
N ASN A 123 2.65 0.28 -18.13
CA ASN A 123 3.47 0.68 -19.27
C ASN A 123 4.26 1.94 -18.88
N THR A 124 5.60 1.86 -18.90
CA THR A 124 6.43 2.89 -18.28
C THR A 124 7.85 2.94 -18.85
N GLU A 125 8.47 4.12 -18.80
CA GLU A 125 9.91 4.31 -19.10
C GLU A 125 10.83 3.97 -17.91
N TYR A 126 10.27 3.88 -16.70
CA TYR A 126 11.03 3.65 -15.47
C TYR A 126 10.41 2.53 -14.65
N LYS A 127 11.24 1.61 -14.18
CA LYS A 127 10.84 0.66 -13.13
C LYS A 127 10.34 1.44 -11.94
N VAL A 128 9.30 0.93 -11.29
CA VAL A 128 8.83 1.52 -10.04
C VAL A 128 9.97 1.53 -9.03
N ASP A 129 10.31 2.73 -8.53
CA ASP A 129 11.42 2.90 -7.60
C ASP A 129 11.14 2.14 -6.29
N PRO A 130 11.90 1.08 -5.97
CA PRO A 130 11.62 0.24 -4.82
C PRO A 130 11.84 0.95 -3.49
N ILE A 131 12.67 1.99 -3.47
CA ILE A 131 12.94 2.78 -2.26
C ILE A 131 11.77 3.71 -1.97
N LEU A 132 11.23 4.38 -3.00
CA LEU A 132 10.02 5.18 -2.86
C LEU A 132 8.83 4.29 -2.53
N LEU A 133 8.70 3.13 -3.17
CA LEU A 133 7.66 2.15 -2.88
C LEU A 133 7.73 1.70 -1.41
N SER A 134 8.92 1.40 -0.89
CA SER A 134 9.12 1.05 0.51
C SER A 134 8.67 2.16 1.45
N ARG A 135 9.01 3.42 1.15
CA ARG A 135 8.59 4.57 1.97
C ARG A 135 7.07 4.74 2.01
N GLU A 136 6.41 4.61 0.87
CA GLU A 136 4.95 4.71 0.81
C GLU A 136 4.26 3.51 1.48
N LEU A 137 4.77 2.30 1.33
CA LEU A 137 4.30 1.12 2.05
C LEU A 137 4.46 1.27 3.57
N ASN A 138 5.60 1.81 4.04
CA ASN A 138 5.86 2.02 5.46
C ASN A 138 4.88 3.00 6.13
N LYS A 139 4.34 3.99 5.40
CA LYS A 139 3.27 4.86 5.92
C LYS A 139 2.01 4.06 6.30
N ASN A 140 1.79 2.94 5.62
CA ASN A 140 0.70 2.00 5.89
C ASN A 140 1.11 0.85 6.82
N GLN A 141 2.26 0.96 7.51
CA GLN A 141 2.87 -0.08 8.37
C GLN A 141 3.13 -1.40 7.64
N VAL A 142 3.36 -1.32 6.33
CA VAL A 142 3.74 -2.45 5.48
C VAL A 142 5.23 -2.40 5.21
N ARG A 143 5.92 -3.53 5.41
CA ARG A 143 7.37 -3.64 5.18
C ARG A 143 7.66 -4.55 4.01
N ILE A 144 8.65 -4.18 3.20
CA ILE A 144 9.23 -5.08 2.20
C ILE A 144 10.19 -6.02 2.92
N LEU A 145 9.92 -7.32 2.84
CA LEU A 145 10.76 -8.37 3.39
C LEU A 145 11.83 -8.82 2.39
N ASP A 146 11.45 -8.91 1.11
CA ASP A 146 12.38 -9.30 0.05
C ASP A 146 11.94 -8.74 -1.31
N ILE A 147 12.89 -8.61 -2.22
CA ILE A 147 12.66 -8.26 -3.62
C ILE A 147 13.43 -9.24 -4.48
N THR A 148 12.73 -9.92 -5.37
CA THR A 148 13.31 -10.83 -6.35
C THR A 148 13.04 -10.30 -7.75
N LYS A 149 14.08 -10.13 -8.54
CA LYS A 149 13.96 -9.78 -9.94
C LYS A 149 13.76 -11.07 -10.74
N LYS A 150 12.61 -11.24 -11.38
CA LYS A 150 12.34 -12.40 -12.23
C LYS A 150 13.06 -12.25 -13.58
N ASP A 151 13.02 -11.04 -14.14
CA ASP A 151 13.65 -10.61 -15.38
C ASP A 151 13.73 -9.08 -15.39
N ASN A 152 14.00 -8.46 -16.53
CA ASN A 152 14.00 -7.00 -16.65
C ASN A 152 12.60 -6.39 -16.56
N GLU A 153 11.55 -7.19 -16.79
CA GLU A 153 10.16 -6.75 -16.94
C GLU A 153 9.31 -7.06 -15.72
N ALA A 154 9.81 -7.84 -14.76
CA ALA A 154 9.05 -8.25 -13.59
C ALA A 154 9.86 -8.28 -12.29
N TRP A 155 9.34 -7.62 -11.25
CA TRP A 155 9.87 -7.63 -9.91
C TRP A 155 8.83 -8.16 -8.90
N ILE A 156 9.27 -9.07 -8.05
CA ILE A 156 8.46 -9.72 -7.03
C ILE A 156 8.82 -9.12 -5.67
N TYR A 157 7.84 -8.55 -4.99
CA TYR A 157 7.94 -7.96 -3.66
C TYR A 157 7.28 -8.88 -2.64
N LYS A 158 8.05 -9.48 -1.75
CA LYS A 158 7.52 -10.14 -0.56
C LYS A 158 7.29 -9.07 0.52
N ILE A 159 6.06 -8.91 0.98
CA ILE A 159 5.67 -7.86 1.92
C ILE A 159 5.05 -8.44 3.19
N ASP A 160 5.35 -7.80 4.33
CA ASP A 160 4.73 -8.06 5.62
C ASP A 160 3.59 -7.06 5.84
N MET A 161 2.37 -7.57 5.94
CA MET A 161 1.17 -6.77 6.15
C MET A 161 0.50 -7.03 7.51
N LYS A 162 1.19 -7.68 8.43
CA LYS A 162 0.64 -8.07 9.74
C LYS A 162 0.00 -6.90 10.50
N ASN A 163 0.61 -5.72 10.43
CA ASN A 163 0.16 -4.51 11.12
C ASN A 163 -0.36 -3.45 10.12
N ALA A 164 -0.69 -3.87 8.91
CA ALA A 164 -1.08 -2.96 7.85
C ALA A 164 -2.34 -2.18 8.19
N MET A 165 -2.32 -0.88 7.90
CA MET A 165 -3.44 0.03 8.11
C MET A 165 -3.56 1.00 6.92
N ALA A 166 -4.78 1.43 6.62
CA ALA A 166 -5.03 2.42 5.59
C ALA A 166 -4.63 3.81 6.09
N SER A 167 -3.41 4.26 5.77
CA SER A 167 -2.85 5.53 6.24
C SER A 167 -3.55 6.78 5.67
N ASP A 168 -4.34 6.61 4.63
CA ASP A 168 -5.14 7.67 4.01
C ASP A 168 -6.56 7.77 4.61
N ALA A 169 -6.89 6.92 5.57
CA ALA A 169 -8.12 7.04 6.35
C ALA A 169 -8.01 8.19 7.36
N LEU A 170 -9.03 9.05 7.38
CA LEU A 170 -9.12 10.13 8.34
C LEU A 170 -9.57 9.58 9.70
N PHE A 171 -8.73 9.65 10.72
CA PHE A 171 -9.13 9.28 12.07
C PHE A 171 -10.07 10.32 12.66
N VAL A 172 -11.20 9.87 13.21
CA VAL A 172 -12.18 10.71 13.90
C VAL A 172 -12.46 10.12 15.28
N ALA A 173 -12.23 10.93 16.30
CA ALA A 173 -12.49 10.52 17.67
C ALA A 173 -14.00 10.48 17.99
N THR A 174 -14.36 9.71 18.99
CA THR A 174 -15.72 9.66 19.52
C THR A 174 -16.14 11.05 20.05
N ASP A 175 -17.38 11.43 19.81
CA ASP A 175 -18.02 12.70 20.17
C ASP A 175 -17.40 13.94 19.48
N GLU A 176 -16.52 13.72 18.49
CA GLU A 176 -15.99 14.77 17.66
C GLU A 176 -16.96 15.10 16.51
N LYS A 177 -17.09 16.41 16.24
CA LYS A 177 -17.82 16.93 15.07
C LYS A 177 -16.81 17.51 14.10
N ILE A 178 -16.72 16.93 12.90
CA ILE A 178 -15.82 17.39 11.84
C ILE A 178 -16.58 17.83 10.59
N SER A 179 -15.97 18.74 9.87
CA SER A 179 -16.42 19.13 8.53
C SER A 179 -15.49 18.53 7.49
N LEU A 180 -16.01 17.61 6.71
CA LEU A 180 -15.30 17.00 5.59
C LEU A 180 -15.29 17.97 4.40
N PRO A 181 -14.15 18.21 3.75
CA PRO A 181 -14.05 19.12 2.61
C PRO A 181 -14.69 18.53 1.36
N LYS A 182 -14.64 19.26 0.23
CA LYS A 182 -15.04 18.72 -1.08
C LYS A 182 -14.32 17.41 -1.38
N PRO A 183 -15.05 16.31 -1.65
CA PRO A 183 -14.40 15.01 -1.92
C PRO A 183 -13.80 14.96 -3.33
N LEU A 184 -12.59 14.43 -3.42
CA LEU A 184 -11.95 13.98 -4.68
C LEU A 184 -12.15 12.47 -4.90
N LYS A 185 -12.35 11.73 -3.81
CA LYS A 185 -12.71 10.31 -3.73
C LYS A 185 -13.65 10.13 -2.54
N PRO A 186 -14.37 9.00 -2.41
CA PRO A 186 -15.13 8.72 -1.20
C PRO A 186 -14.26 8.87 0.04
N TYR A 187 -14.80 9.47 1.09
CA TYR A 187 -14.08 9.60 2.35
C TYR A 187 -13.90 8.22 2.97
N LEU A 188 -12.71 7.91 3.45
CA LEU A 188 -12.45 6.76 4.31
C LEU A 188 -12.16 7.28 5.72
N ILE A 189 -13.04 6.95 6.65
CA ILE A 189 -12.97 7.37 8.04
C ILE A 189 -12.53 6.19 8.88
N GLN A 190 -11.51 6.38 9.70
CA GLN A 190 -11.11 5.40 10.71
C GLN A 190 -11.70 5.81 12.06
N ILE A 191 -12.29 4.86 12.77
CA ILE A 191 -12.87 5.06 14.10
C ILE A 191 -12.22 4.11 15.11
N ASP A 192 -12.25 4.52 16.38
CA ASP A 192 -11.84 3.63 17.47
C ASP A 192 -13.07 2.89 18.05
N ARG A 193 -14.03 3.63 18.57
CA ARG A 193 -15.31 3.12 19.05
C ARG A 193 -16.43 4.04 18.60
N ALA A 194 -17.53 3.45 18.21
CA ALA A 194 -18.72 4.18 17.86
C ALA A 194 -19.96 3.31 18.04
N SER A 195 -21.02 3.89 18.59
CA SER A 195 -22.36 3.28 18.60
C SER A 195 -23.23 3.84 17.49
N GLU A 196 -22.99 5.10 17.11
CA GLU A 196 -23.82 5.83 16.16
C GLU A 196 -22.98 6.80 15.33
N ILE A 197 -23.34 6.94 14.06
CA ILE A 197 -22.89 8.04 13.20
C ILE A 197 -24.05 8.96 12.85
N ASN A 198 -23.73 10.26 12.74
CA ASN A 198 -24.63 11.26 12.21
C ASN A 198 -23.89 12.06 11.13
N ILE A 199 -24.38 11.97 9.89
CA ILE A 199 -23.78 12.60 8.72
C ILE A 199 -24.82 13.59 8.15
N ALA A 200 -24.38 14.81 7.86
CA ALA A 200 -25.25 15.83 7.25
C ALA A 200 -24.59 16.39 5.99
N SER A 201 -25.36 16.53 4.93
CA SER A 201 -24.97 17.25 3.72
C SER A 201 -25.05 18.75 3.94
N LYS A 202 -24.34 19.50 3.11
CA LYS A 202 -24.43 20.97 3.12
C LYS A 202 -25.67 21.42 2.37
N LYS A 203 -26.22 22.57 2.78
CA LYS A 203 -27.35 23.20 2.09
C LYS A 203 -27.04 23.35 0.59
N LEU A 204 -27.98 23.02 -0.26
CA LEU A 204 -27.89 23.03 -1.72
C LEU A 204 -27.07 21.88 -2.33
N ASP A 205 -26.69 20.87 -1.59
CA ASP A 205 -26.18 19.61 -2.11
C ASP A 205 -27.33 18.57 -2.20
N ASN A 206 -27.26 17.70 -3.22
CA ASN A 206 -28.25 16.64 -3.45
C ASN A 206 -27.60 15.30 -3.15
N TRP A 207 -27.38 14.99 -1.88
CA TRP A 207 -26.67 13.79 -1.47
C TRP A 207 -27.55 12.55 -1.58
N PHE A 208 -27.10 11.56 -2.32
CA PHE A 208 -27.63 10.20 -2.39
C PHE A 208 -26.71 9.29 -1.56
N PRO A 209 -27.04 9.00 -0.30
CA PRO A 209 -26.12 8.34 0.61
C PRO A 209 -25.66 6.98 0.13
N TYR A 210 -24.34 6.80 0.03
CA TYR A 210 -23.68 5.52 -0.10
C TYR A 210 -22.61 5.39 0.98
N ILE A 211 -22.91 4.55 2.00
CA ILE A 211 -22.06 4.41 3.19
C ILE A 211 -21.78 2.94 3.38
N VAL A 212 -20.50 2.58 3.53
CA VAL A 212 -20.08 1.20 3.76
C VAL A 212 -19.30 1.14 5.06
N PHE A 213 -19.69 0.25 5.94
CA PHE A 213 -19.01 -0.05 7.20
C PHE A 213 -18.11 -1.26 6.98
N TYR A 214 -16.86 -1.17 7.40
CA TYR A 214 -15.85 -2.21 7.22
C TYR A 214 -15.21 -2.60 8.56
N ASP A 215 -14.79 -3.85 8.65
CA ASP A 215 -13.91 -4.31 9.72
C ASP A 215 -12.45 -3.79 9.55
N ASP A 216 -11.53 -4.27 10.38
CA ASP A 216 -10.10 -3.92 10.35
C ASP A 216 -9.39 -4.43 9.09
N LYS A 217 -9.97 -5.42 8.39
CA LYS A 217 -9.46 -6.01 7.14
C LYS A 217 -10.15 -5.50 5.89
N LEU A 218 -10.95 -4.43 6.02
CA LEU A 218 -11.79 -3.87 4.95
C LEU A 218 -12.79 -4.88 4.35
N ASN A 219 -13.24 -5.87 5.13
CA ASN A 219 -14.41 -6.65 4.74
C ASN A 219 -15.67 -5.84 5.05
N PRO A 220 -16.63 -5.74 4.12
CA PRO A 220 -17.86 -4.99 4.35
C PRO A 220 -18.73 -5.71 5.39
N LEU A 221 -19.16 -4.96 6.40
CA LEU A 221 -20.07 -5.41 7.45
C LEU A 221 -21.52 -5.01 7.17
N TYR A 222 -21.70 -3.78 6.67
CA TYR A 222 -23.03 -3.24 6.37
C TYR A 222 -22.93 -2.13 5.33
N VAL A 223 -23.98 -1.98 4.52
CA VAL A 223 -24.08 -0.94 3.48
C VAL A 223 -25.39 -0.17 3.65
N ILE A 224 -25.30 1.15 3.61
CA ILE A 224 -26.44 2.05 3.46
C ILE A 224 -26.39 2.60 2.03
N GLU A 225 -27.41 2.29 1.26
CA GLU A 225 -27.60 2.80 -0.09
C GLU A 225 -28.98 3.46 -0.18
N LYS A 226 -29.02 4.71 -0.65
CA LYS A 226 -30.26 5.48 -0.80
C LYS A 226 -30.34 6.06 -2.20
N GLN A 227 -31.45 5.77 -2.89
CA GLN A 227 -31.73 6.26 -4.23
C GLN A 227 -32.41 7.64 -4.23
N ASP A 228 -32.84 8.11 -3.07
CA ASP A 228 -33.39 9.45 -2.86
C ASP A 228 -32.37 10.38 -2.23
N THR A 229 -32.61 11.69 -2.31
CA THR A 229 -31.75 12.71 -1.70
C THR A 229 -32.03 12.86 -0.21
N PHE A 230 -30.97 12.97 0.57
CA PHE A 230 -31.03 13.16 2.01
C PHE A 230 -30.21 14.38 2.45
N SER A 231 -30.76 15.16 3.36
CA SER A 231 -30.02 16.23 4.05
C SER A 231 -29.14 15.70 5.19
N GLY A 232 -29.39 14.48 5.63
CA GLY A 232 -28.60 13.81 6.66
C GLY A 232 -29.05 12.38 6.89
N ILE A 233 -28.14 11.58 7.44
CA ILE A 233 -28.35 10.19 7.85
C ILE A 233 -27.86 10.03 9.28
N LYS A 234 -28.68 9.37 10.08
CA LYS A 234 -28.32 8.87 11.41
C LYS A 234 -28.40 7.36 11.38
N SER A 235 -27.35 6.67 11.79
CA SER A 235 -27.28 5.21 11.76
C SER A 235 -26.48 4.66 12.93
N ALA A 236 -26.93 3.52 13.46
CA ALA A 236 -26.11 2.70 14.34
C ALA A 236 -24.85 2.21 13.57
N VAL A 237 -23.75 2.07 14.29
CA VAL A 237 -22.51 1.52 13.78
C VAL A 237 -22.45 0.03 14.10
N PRO A 238 -22.35 -0.86 13.11
CA PRO A 238 -22.22 -2.29 13.34
C PRO A 238 -21.02 -2.63 14.24
N ALA A 239 -21.17 -3.62 15.09
CA ALA A 239 -20.09 -4.12 15.93
C ALA A 239 -18.92 -4.60 15.04
N GLY A 240 -17.67 -4.31 15.47
CA GLY A 240 -16.47 -4.66 14.71
C GLY A 240 -16.08 -3.67 13.61
N THR A 241 -16.86 -2.59 13.42
CA THR A 241 -16.50 -1.55 12.45
C THR A 241 -15.21 -0.86 12.86
N LYS A 242 -14.27 -0.80 11.92
CA LYS A 242 -13.00 -0.05 12.03
C LYS A 242 -12.92 1.11 11.05
N TYR A 243 -13.49 0.92 9.87
CA TYR A 243 -13.53 1.94 8.82
C TYR A 243 -14.95 2.19 8.33
N ILE A 244 -15.22 3.43 7.93
CA ILE A 244 -16.49 3.83 7.33
C ILE A 244 -16.13 4.58 6.03
N GLN A 245 -16.58 4.04 4.90
CA GLN A 245 -16.51 4.76 3.63
C GLN A 245 -17.80 5.56 3.45
N ILE A 246 -17.67 6.86 3.16
CA ILE A 246 -18.80 7.75 2.94
C ILE A 246 -18.66 8.37 1.55
N GLY A 247 -19.69 8.22 0.74
CA GLY A 247 -19.74 8.75 -0.62
C GLY A 247 -21.14 9.11 -1.06
N ASP A 248 -21.29 9.20 -2.36
CA ASP A 248 -22.56 9.41 -3.04
C ASP A 248 -22.81 8.25 -4.01
N LEU A 249 -24.02 7.77 -4.11
CA LEU A 249 -24.38 6.59 -4.91
C LEU A 249 -24.07 6.79 -6.40
N TYR A 250 -24.21 8.02 -6.91
CA TYR A 250 -24.07 8.32 -8.33
C TYR A 250 -22.81 9.14 -8.65
N ASN A 251 -22.61 10.27 -7.97
CA ASN A 251 -21.49 11.16 -8.29
C ASN A 251 -21.11 12.04 -7.10
N LEU A 252 -19.83 12.11 -6.77
CA LEU A 252 -19.30 12.94 -5.68
C LEU A 252 -19.54 14.45 -5.88
N VAL A 253 -19.86 14.90 -7.10
CA VAL A 253 -20.28 16.29 -7.36
C VAL A 253 -21.57 16.64 -6.60
N ASN A 254 -22.40 15.65 -6.27
CA ASN A 254 -23.62 15.85 -5.48
C ASN A 254 -23.33 16.29 -4.03
N ILE A 255 -22.12 16.08 -3.55
CA ILE A 255 -21.62 16.51 -2.24
C ILE A 255 -20.40 17.43 -2.35
N LYS A 256 -20.35 18.26 -3.39
CA LYS A 256 -19.21 19.13 -3.71
C LYS A 256 -18.87 20.16 -2.63
N ARG A 257 -19.77 20.43 -1.69
CA ARG A 257 -19.53 21.32 -0.54
C ARG A 257 -19.06 20.57 0.70
N GLY A 258 -18.90 19.26 0.57
CA GLY A 258 -18.49 18.38 1.67
C GLY A 258 -19.63 18.00 2.58
N LEU A 259 -19.31 17.22 3.59
CA LEU A 259 -20.24 16.68 4.57
C LEU A 259 -19.85 17.13 5.99
N THR A 260 -20.79 17.02 6.92
CA THR A 260 -20.50 17.15 8.36
C THR A 260 -20.70 15.78 8.98
N LEU A 261 -19.73 15.32 9.75
CA LEU A 261 -19.75 14.02 10.42
C LEU A 261 -19.64 14.21 11.94
N VAL A 262 -20.46 13.47 12.67
CA VAL A 262 -20.38 13.30 14.13
C VAL A 262 -20.38 11.80 14.40
N ILE A 263 -19.44 11.34 15.22
CA ILE A 263 -19.35 9.96 15.71
C ILE A 263 -19.71 10.00 17.18
N LYS A 264 -20.56 9.08 17.62
CA LYS A 264 -20.95 8.98 19.02
C LYS A 264 -20.55 7.62 19.60
N GLY A 265 -20.11 7.64 20.88
CA GLY A 265 -19.73 6.47 21.66
C GLY A 265 -20.90 5.68 22.23
#